data_4af25109bd0f68c44dcf4db2d6fde074
#
_entry.id   4af25109bd0f68c44dcf4db2d6fde074
#
_cell.length_a   1.000
_cell.length_b   1.000
_cell.length_c   1.000
_cell.angle_alpha   90.00
_cell.angle_beta   90.00
_cell.angle_gamma   90.00
#
_symmetry.space_group_name_H-M   'P 1'
#
loop_
_entity.id
_entity.type
_entity.pdbx_description
1 polymer ?
#
loop_
_entity_poly.entity_id
_entity_poly.type
_entity_poly.pdbx_seq_one_letter_code
_entity_poly.pdbx_strand_id
1 'polypeptide(L)'
;RDADGFHPQHSFFYPEEEYEVHHLDQLQALCEKGFGELEVHLHHDNDTADGLREKIRRFMGILTQQHGALPINKRTGQRMFGFIHGNWALDNSRPDGRWCGVNDEIQVLAELGCYADFTLPSAPSDTQTAKINSIYYATDDPHKPCSHNHGVDVAVGVPASGDLMIVQGPLALNWRNRKWGLVPRIENSDVRASNQPTRDRVDLWVQQHIHVQGKPDWIFIKVHTHGAQETDM
;
A
#
# COMPACT_ATOMS: atom_id res chain seq x y z
N ARG A 1 19.53 10.22 12.13
CA ARG A 1 19.19 11.01 10.95
C ARG A 1 19.87 10.41 9.74
N ASP A 2 19.23 10.46 8.60
CA ASP A 2 19.79 10.02 7.32
C ASP A 2 20.74 11.06 6.71
N ALA A 3 21.19 10.84 5.47
CA ALA A 3 22.22 11.68 4.82
C ALA A 3 21.76 13.11 4.56
N ASP A 4 20.46 13.37 4.47
CA ASP A 4 19.87 14.71 4.26
C ASP A 4 19.56 15.45 5.56
N GLY A 5 19.79 14.80 6.71
CA GLY A 5 19.61 15.35 8.06
C GLY A 5 18.20 15.22 8.63
N PHE A 6 17.28 14.61 7.89
CA PHE A 6 15.93 14.30 8.37
C PHE A 6 15.89 12.96 9.11
N HIS A 7 14.82 12.71 9.85
CA HIS A 7 14.54 11.40 10.40
C HIS A 7 14.04 10.47 9.29
N PRO A 8 14.51 9.21 9.24
CA PRO A 8 13.83 8.19 8.44
C PRO A 8 12.37 8.12 8.86
N GLN A 9 11.47 8.08 7.90
CA GLN A 9 10.02 8.02 8.13
C GLN A 9 9.46 6.68 7.69
N HIS A 10 8.44 6.21 8.40
CA HIS A 10 7.74 4.98 8.12
C HIS A 10 6.24 5.22 8.07
N SER A 11 5.54 4.66 7.09
CA SER A 11 4.07 4.65 7.07
C SER A 11 3.58 3.40 7.79
N PHE A 12 2.92 3.60 8.94
CA PHE A 12 2.40 2.55 9.79
C PHE A 12 0.96 2.22 9.37
N PHE A 13 0.80 1.24 8.49
CA PHE A 13 -0.51 0.72 8.10
C PHE A 13 -1.03 -0.19 9.21
N TYR A 14 -1.92 0.35 10.05
CA TYR A 14 -2.41 -0.36 11.23
C TYR A 14 -3.71 -1.11 10.93
N PRO A 15 -3.80 -2.43 11.27
CA PRO A 15 -5.00 -3.22 11.02
C PRO A 15 -6.14 -2.85 11.98
N GLU A 16 -7.30 -2.51 11.44
CA GLU A 16 -8.48 -2.09 12.20
C GLU A 16 -8.95 -3.15 13.19
N GLU A 17 -8.91 -4.41 12.78
CA GLU A 17 -9.35 -5.55 13.57
C GLU A 17 -8.42 -5.87 14.76
N GLU A 18 -7.20 -5.36 14.76
CA GLU A 18 -6.23 -5.53 15.83
C GLU A 18 -6.10 -4.26 16.69
N TYR A 19 -7.11 -3.41 16.68
CA TYR A 19 -7.09 -2.13 17.38
C TYR A 19 -6.82 -2.29 18.90
N GLU A 20 -5.71 -1.72 19.33
CA GLU A 20 -5.31 -1.59 20.73
C GLU A 20 -4.87 -0.14 21.04
N VAL A 21 -5.53 0.50 22.00
CA VAL A 21 -5.31 1.92 22.32
C VAL A 21 -3.85 2.23 22.55
N HIS A 22 -3.18 1.44 23.39
CA HIS A 22 -1.79 1.72 23.78
C HIS A 22 -0.79 1.52 22.63
N HIS A 23 -1.06 0.62 21.69
CA HIS A 23 -0.24 0.45 20.50
C HIS A 23 -0.31 1.69 19.62
N LEU A 24 -1.53 2.18 19.36
CA LEU A 24 -1.71 3.40 18.56
C LEU A 24 -1.16 4.64 19.25
N ASP A 25 -1.28 4.76 20.58
CA ASP A 25 -0.66 5.86 21.34
C ASP A 25 0.87 5.87 21.18
N GLN A 26 1.50 4.71 21.21
CA GLN A 26 2.95 4.61 20.99
C GLN A 26 3.36 4.97 19.55
N LEU A 27 2.63 4.48 18.55
CA LEU A 27 2.88 4.81 17.15
C LEU A 27 2.64 6.30 16.89
N GLN A 28 1.57 6.88 17.42
CA GLN A 28 1.29 8.29 17.30
C GLN A 28 2.39 9.15 17.94
N ALA A 29 2.91 8.75 19.10
CA ALA A 29 4.03 9.43 19.72
C ALA A 29 5.33 9.38 18.88
N LEU A 30 5.51 8.36 18.04
CA LEU A 30 6.59 8.31 17.06
C LEU A 30 6.30 9.27 15.89
N CYS A 31 5.06 9.28 15.38
CA CYS A 31 4.64 10.17 14.31
C CYS A 31 4.81 11.65 14.70
N GLU A 32 4.42 12.04 15.91
CA GLU A 32 4.61 13.39 16.46
C GLU A 32 6.08 13.83 16.53
N LYS A 33 6.99 12.87 16.69
CA LYS A 33 8.44 13.12 16.65
C LYS A 33 9.02 13.16 15.24
N GLY A 34 8.18 12.99 14.20
CA GLY A 34 8.58 13.03 12.79
C GLY A 34 9.14 11.70 12.27
N PHE A 35 8.81 10.57 12.88
CA PHE A 35 9.28 9.25 12.42
C PHE A 35 8.31 8.55 11.47
N GLY A 36 7.21 9.20 11.09
CA GLY A 36 6.29 8.63 10.11
C GLY A 36 4.86 9.10 10.28
N GLU A 37 3.96 8.28 9.80
CA GLU A 37 2.52 8.55 9.77
C GLU A 37 1.72 7.27 9.99
N LEU A 38 0.51 7.41 10.56
CA LEU A 38 -0.46 6.33 10.71
C LEU A 38 -1.40 6.30 9.51
N GLU A 39 -1.61 5.10 8.96
CA GLU A 39 -2.43 4.84 7.80
C GLU A 39 -3.35 3.64 8.04
N VAL A 40 -4.30 3.40 7.13
CA VAL A 40 -5.34 2.39 7.29
C VAL A 40 -4.95 1.06 6.65
N HIS A 41 -5.06 -0.01 7.42
CA HIS A 41 -5.01 -1.39 6.96
C HIS A 41 -6.26 -2.12 7.40
N LEU A 42 -6.78 -3.02 6.56
CA LEU A 42 -8.01 -3.76 6.87
C LEU A 42 -7.96 -5.15 6.23
N HIS A 43 -8.30 -6.17 7.02
CA HIS A 43 -8.66 -7.49 6.52
C HIS A 43 -10.19 -7.61 6.53
N HIS A 44 -10.78 -7.99 5.42
CA HIS A 44 -12.20 -8.28 5.35
C HIS A 44 -12.46 -9.44 4.38
N ASP A 45 -13.58 -10.12 4.54
CA ASP A 45 -13.95 -11.28 3.75
C ASP A 45 -15.47 -11.35 3.59
N ASN A 46 -15.93 -11.77 2.43
CA ASN A 46 -17.34 -11.86 2.09
C ASN A 46 -18.12 -10.57 2.46
N ASP A 47 -17.50 -9.44 2.19
CA ASP A 47 -18.01 -8.12 2.59
C ASP A 47 -18.89 -7.49 1.49
N THR A 48 -19.46 -6.34 1.83
CA THR A 48 -20.24 -5.50 0.92
C THR A 48 -19.66 -4.09 0.92
N ALA A 49 -19.96 -3.31 -0.11
CA ALA A 49 -19.55 -1.91 -0.19
C ALA A 49 -19.97 -1.09 1.05
N ASP A 50 -21.16 -1.32 1.57
CA ASP A 50 -21.65 -0.62 2.76
C ASP A 50 -20.95 -1.12 4.03
N GLY A 51 -20.67 -2.42 4.15
CA GLY A 51 -19.89 -2.98 5.24
C GLY A 51 -18.46 -2.44 5.28
N LEU A 52 -17.82 -2.35 4.12
CA LEU A 52 -16.50 -1.74 3.97
C LEU A 52 -16.52 -0.26 4.37
N ARG A 53 -17.52 0.52 3.89
CA ARG A 53 -17.68 1.93 4.26
C ARG A 53 -17.82 2.12 5.77
N GLU A 54 -18.61 1.26 6.42
CA GLU A 54 -18.80 1.32 7.87
C GLU A 54 -17.51 1.06 8.65
N LYS A 55 -16.78 -0.01 8.30
CA LYS A 55 -15.51 -0.38 8.94
C LYS A 55 -14.49 0.76 8.81
N ILE A 56 -14.26 1.25 7.59
CA ILE A 56 -13.28 2.32 7.36
C ILE A 56 -13.70 3.61 8.10
N ARG A 57 -14.96 4.03 8.03
CA ARG A 57 -15.43 5.23 8.74
C ARG A 57 -15.26 5.11 10.26
N ARG A 58 -15.58 3.93 10.82
CA ARG A 58 -15.38 3.67 12.24
C ARG A 58 -13.91 3.80 12.62
N PHE A 59 -13.02 3.17 11.87
CA PHE A 59 -11.60 3.21 12.17
C PHE A 59 -11.00 4.62 11.96
N MET A 60 -11.35 5.31 10.89
CA MET A 60 -10.98 6.71 10.69
C MET A 60 -11.46 7.59 11.87
N GLY A 61 -12.65 7.34 12.38
CA GLY A 61 -13.18 8.01 13.57
C GLY A 61 -12.29 7.79 14.80
N ILE A 62 -11.86 6.55 15.04
CA ILE A 62 -10.93 6.22 16.12
C ILE A 62 -9.60 6.93 15.93
N LEU A 63 -8.97 6.76 14.76
CA LEU A 63 -7.68 7.37 14.44
C LEU A 63 -7.69 8.90 14.62
N THR A 64 -8.78 9.57 14.23
CA THR A 64 -8.86 11.02 14.28
C THR A 64 -9.24 11.56 15.64
N GLN A 65 -10.23 10.95 16.33
CA GLN A 65 -10.79 11.50 17.55
C GLN A 65 -10.02 11.10 18.79
N GLN A 66 -9.45 9.90 18.80
CA GLN A 66 -8.73 9.36 19.96
C GLN A 66 -7.23 9.58 19.86
N HIS A 67 -6.65 9.47 18.65
CA HIS A 67 -5.20 9.53 18.44
C HIS A 67 -4.72 10.77 17.68
N GLY A 68 -5.63 11.64 17.17
CA GLY A 68 -5.23 12.85 16.44
C GLY A 68 -4.55 12.60 15.10
N ALA A 69 -4.64 11.37 14.59
CA ALA A 69 -4.03 10.93 13.34
C ALA A 69 -4.86 11.34 12.11
N LEU A 70 -4.36 11.01 10.94
CA LEU A 70 -4.88 11.24 9.59
C LEU A 70 -4.92 12.73 9.19
N PRO A 71 -4.24 13.08 8.10
CA PRO A 71 -4.20 14.45 7.59
C PRO A 71 -5.55 14.91 7.03
N ILE A 72 -5.72 16.23 6.95
CA ILE A 72 -6.88 16.87 6.32
C ILE A 72 -6.45 17.46 4.99
N ASN A 73 -7.18 17.16 3.94
CA ASN A 73 -7.09 17.91 2.70
C ASN A 73 -7.52 19.37 2.93
N LYS A 74 -6.57 20.28 2.88
CA LYS A 74 -6.82 21.71 3.19
C LYS A 74 -7.82 22.37 2.23
N ARG A 75 -8.03 21.82 1.04
CA ARG A 75 -8.95 22.35 0.03
C ARG A 75 -10.39 21.86 0.23
N THR A 76 -10.55 20.58 0.59
CA THR A 76 -11.88 19.95 0.70
C THR A 76 -12.35 19.81 2.14
N GLY A 77 -11.45 19.88 3.11
CA GLY A 77 -11.74 19.59 4.53
C GLY A 77 -11.88 18.11 4.85
N GLN A 78 -11.73 17.22 3.86
CA GLN A 78 -11.86 15.78 4.02
C GLN A 78 -10.62 15.20 4.68
N ARG A 79 -10.80 14.24 5.59
CA ARG A 79 -9.72 13.40 6.11
C ARG A 79 -9.19 12.51 4.99
N MET A 80 -7.88 12.31 4.98
CA MET A 80 -7.21 11.50 3.97
C MET A 80 -6.44 10.36 4.64
N PHE A 81 -6.31 9.26 3.93
CA PHE A 81 -5.53 8.10 4.37
C PHE A 81 -4.93 7.36 3.17
N GLY A 82 -3.81 6.68 3.39
CA GLY A 82 -3.31 5.63 2.53
C GLY A 82 -3.93 4.29 2.94
N PHE A 83 -4.00 3.34 2.02
CA PHE A 83 -4.61 2.05 2.26
C PHE A 83 -3.70 0.89 1.88
N ILE A 84 -3.74 -0.17 2.68
CA ILE A 84 -3.26 -1.51 2.33
C ILE A 84 -4.38 -2.51 2.59
N HIS A 85 -4.77 -3.26 1.57
CA HIS A 85 -5.72 -4.35 1.70
C HIS A 85 -5.07 -5.58 2.32
N GLY A 86 -5.71 -6.15 3.34
CA GLY A 86 -5.30 -7.40 3.94
C GLY A 86 -5.31 -8.56 2.95
N ASN A 87 -4.39 -9.51 3.13
CA ASN A 87 -4.24 -10.65 2.23
C ASN A 87 -4.04 -10.27 0.74
N TRP A 88 -3.68 -9.00 0.45
CA TRP A 88 -3.47 -8.44 -0.89
C TRP A 88 -4.67 -8.54 -1.83
N ALA A 89 -5.88 -8.77 -1.33
CA ALA A 89 -7.05 -9.07 -2.15
C ALA A 89 -7.84 -7.82 -2.59
N LEU A 90 -7.15 -6.68 -2.80
CA LEU A 90 -7.73 -5.44 -3.27
C LEU A 90 -8.69 -5.68 -4.44
N ASP A 91 -9.88 -5.04 -4.39
CA ASP A 91 -10.88 -5.05 -5.44
C ASP A 91 -11.25 -6.47 -5.88
N ASN A 92 -11.50 -7.31 -4.88
CA ASN A 92 -11.92 -8.70 -5.06
C ASN A 92 -11.02 -9.51 -6.02
N SER A 93 -9.70 -9.20 -6.01
CA SER A 93 -8.74 -9.71 -7.00
C SER A 93 -8.43 -11.20 -6.88
N ARG A 94 -8.81 -11.83 -5.80
CA ARG A 94 -8.58 -13.26 -5.64
C ARG A 94 -9.55 -14.07 -6.51
N PRO A 95 -9.08 -15.05 -7.31
CA PRO A 95 -9.94 -15.79 -8.25
C PRO A 95 -11.09 -16.57 -7.59
N ASP A 96 -10.96 -16.94 -6.32
CA ASP A 96 -11.99 -17.63 -5.55
C ASP A 96 -12.91 -16.67 -4.76
N GLY A 97 -12.72 -15.35 -4.89
CA GLY A 97 -13.51 -14.31 -4.23
C GLY A 97 -13.33 -14.18 -2.73
N ARG A 98 -12.42 -14.97 -2.11
CA ARG A 98 -12.13 -14.86 -0.68
C ARG A 98 -11.35 -13.60 -0.35
N TRP A 99 -11.48 -13.16 0.90
CA TRP A 99 -10.73 -12.07 1.53
C TRP A 99 -11.06 -10.68 1.00
N CYS A 100 -12.19 -10.51 0.33
CA CYS A 100 -12.74 -9.23 -0.06
C CYS A 100 -14.28 -9.33 -0.22
N GLY A 101 -14.80 -9.59 -1.42
CA GLY A 101 -16.23 -9.64 -1.74
C GLY A 101 -16.78 -8.34 -2.31
N VAL A 102 -15.95 -7.29 -2.45
CA VAL A 102 -16.36 -5.94 -2.89
C VAL A 102 -15.72 -5.63 -4.24
N ASN A 103 -16.51 -5.53 -5.30
CA ASN A 103 -16.03 -5.21 -6.66
C ASN A 103 -15.94 -3.70 -6.94
N ASP A 104 -16.56 -2.87 -6.11
CA ASP A 104 -16.50 -1.40 -6.16
C ASP A 104 -15.60 -0.83 -5.06
N GLU A 105 -14.63 -1.60 -4.62
CA GLU A 105 -13.76 -1.23 -3.50
C GLU A 105 -12.92 0.01 -3.79
N ILE A 106 -12.38 0.12 -5.00
CA ILE A 106 -11.56 1.26 -5.43
C ILE A 106 -12.37 2.56 -5.33
N GLN A 107 -13.62 2.53 -5.80
CA GLN A 107 -14.51 3.68 -5.70
C GLN A 107 -14.87 4.00 -4.25
N VAL A 108 -15.17 2.98 -3.43
CA VAL A 108 -15.47 3.16 -1.99
C VAL A 108 -14.29 3.81 -1.26
N LEU A 109 -13.07 3.35 -1.51
CA LEU A 109 -11.86 3.92 -0.93
C LEU A 109 -11.69 5.40 -1.32
N ALA A 110 -11.84 5.72 -2.61
CA ALA A 110 -11.74 7.09 -3.10
C ALA A 110 -12.80 8.01 -2.48
N GLU A 111 -14.08 7.58 -2.40
CA GLU A 111 -15.18 8.30 -1.75
C GLU A 111 -14.86 8.65 -0.28
N LEU A 112 -14.18 7.76 0.43
CA LEU A 112 -13.84 7.92 1.85
C LEU A 112 -12.61 8.79 2.09
N GLY A 113 -11.90 9.18 1.03
CA GLY A 113 -10.72 10.04 1.12
C GLY A 113 -9.39 9.28 1.07
N CYS A 114 -9.39 8.04 0.62
CA CYS A 114 -8.15 7.36 0.30
C CYS A 114 -7.40 8.11 -0.80
N TYR A 115 -6.17 8.54 -0.52
CA TYR A 115 -5.37 9.24 -1.52
C TYR A 115 -4.56 8.28 -2.40
N ALA A 116 -4.23 7.11 -1.89
CA ALA A 116 -3.54 6.06 -2.63
C ALA A 116 -3.65 4.70 -1.95
N ASP A 117 -3.66 3.65 -2.76
CA ASP A 117 -3.47 2.27 -2.32
C ASP A 117 -2.00 1.85 -2.43
N PHE A 118 -1.53 1.11 -1.44
CA PHE A 118 -0.15 0.63 -1.32
C PHE A 118 -0.08 -0.91 -1.19
N THR A 119 -1.14 -1.62 -1.52
CA THR A 119 -1.22 -3.08 -1.36
C THR A 119 -0.15 -3.84 -2.14
N LEU A 120 0.15 -3.43 -3.35
CA LEU A 120 0.93 -4.20 -4.32
C LEU A 120 2.43 -3.85 -4.35
N PRO A 121 3.29 -4.79 -4.75
CA PRO A 121 3.02 -6.09 -5.39
C PRO A 121 2.69 -7.19 -4.38
N SER A 122 1.96 -8.21 -4.83
CA SER A 122 1.57 -9.37 -4.04
C SER A 122 2.18 -10.71 -4.51
N ALA A 123 2.88 -10.71 -5.64
CA ALA A 123 3.46 -11.94 -6.20
C ALA A 123 4.39 -12.66 -5.19
N PRO A 124 4.26 -14.00 -5.08
CA PRO A 124 3.62 -14.93 -5.99
C PRO A 124 2.14 -15.23 -5.70
N SER A 125 1.42 -14.39 -4.95
CA SER A 125 -0.01 -14.58 -4.71
C SER A 125 -0.81 -14.48 -6.03
N ASP A 126 -1.91 -15.19 -6.09
CA ASP A 126 -2.88 -15.14 -7.20
C ASP A 126 -3.70 -13.83 -7.23
N THR A 127 -3.51 -12.96 -6.24
CA THR A 127 -4.03 -11.58 -6.20
C THR A 127 -3.16 -10.58 -6.98
N GLN A 128 -2.02 -11.01 -7.56
CA GLN A 128 -1.11 -10.12 -8.26
C GLN A 128 -1.76 -9.49 -9.50
N THR A 129 -1.78 -8.16 -9.53
CA THR A 129 -2.28 -7.40 -10.67
C THR A 129 -1.44 -7.58 -11.93
N ALA A 130 -2.08 -7.44 -13.10
CA ALA A 130 -1.41 -7.49 -14.41
C ALA A 130 -0.48 -6.30 -14.65
N LYS A 131 -0.86 -5.09 -14.18
CA LYS A 131 -0.01 -3.90 -14.24
C LYS A 131 1.00 -3.93 -13.09
N ILE A 132 2.29 -3.83 -13.41
CA ILE A 132 3.38 -3.91 -12.43
C ILE A 132 4.34 -2.73 -12.55
N ASN A 133 5.14 -2.50 -11.53
CA ASN A 133 6.25 -1.53 -11.52
C ASN A 133 5.82 -0.12 -11.96
N SER A 134 4.69 0.36 -11.47
CA SER A 134 4.16 1.67 -11.86
C SER A 134 3.41 2.37 -10.74
N ILE A 135 3.30 3.68 -10.86
CA ILE A 135 2.37 4.52 -10.10
C ILE A 135 1.32 5.00 -11.12
N TYR A 136 0.06 4.69 -10.88
CA TYR A 136 -1.00 4.93 -11.85
C TYR A 136 -2.36 5.18 -11.19
N TYR A 137 -3.30 5.73 -11.93
CA TYR A 137 -4.70 5.83 -11.53
C TYR A 137 -5.50 4.67 -12.12
N ALA A 138 -6.14 3.88 -11.27
CA ALA A 138 -7.13 2.89 -11.66
C ALA A 138 -8.51 3.53 -11.77
N THR A 139 -9.32 3.06 -12.72
CA THR A 139 -10.75 3.40 -12.82
C THR A 139 -11.56 2.16 -12.50
N ASP A 140 -12.50 2.29 -11.60
CA ASP A 140 -13.30 1.18 -11.11
C ASP A 140 -14.40 0.74 -12.08
N ASP A 141 -14.65 -0.56 -12.16
CA ASP A 141 -15.86 -1.16 -12.74
C ASP A 141 -16.61 -1.92 -11.65
N PRO A 142 -17.65 -1.33 -11.03
CA PRO A 142 -18.31 -1.91 -9.86
C PRO A 142 -18.96 -3.28 -10.10
N HIS A 143 -18.96 -3.74 -11.34
CA HIS A 143 -19.54 -5.03 -11.72
C HIS A 143 -18.48 -6.12 -11.94
N LYS A 144 -17.20 -5.77 -11.83
CA LYS A 144 -16.09 -6.71 -12.10
C LYS A 144 -14.97 -6.57 -11.09
N PRO A 145 -14.33 -7.66 -10.69
CA PRO A 145 -13.13 -7.62 -9.86
C PRO A 145 -11.92 -7.13 -10.67
N CYS A 146 -10.86 -6.76 -9.96
CA CYS A 146 -9.52 -6.49 -10.51
C CYS A 146 -9.46 -5.26 -11.44
N SER A 147 -10.26 -4.23 -11.21
CA SER A 147 -10.24 -2.97 -11.99
C SER A 147 -8.84 -2.34 -12.01
N HIS A 148 -8.05 -2.53 -10.95
CA HIS A 148 -6.66 -2.07 -10.85
C HIS A 148 -5.65 -2.85 -11.71
N ASN A 149 -6.08 -3.85 -12.48
CA ASN A 149 -5.23 -4.50 -13.49
C ASN A 149 -4.82 -3.55 -14.62
N HIS A 150 -5.53 -2.44 -14.75
CA HIS A 150 -5.29 -1.41 -15.76
C HIS A 150 -5.33 -0.01 -15.15
N GLY A 151 -4.80 0.95 -15.86
CA GLY A 151 -4.84 2.33 -15.40
C GLY A 151 -3.89 3.24 -16.18
N VAL A 152 -4.00 4.54 -15.92
CA VAL A 152 -3.21 5.59 -16.56
C VAL A 152 -2.06 6.01 -15.65
N ASP A 153 -0.82 5.93 -16.15
CA ASP A 153 0.35 6.28 -15.39
C ASP A 153 0.33 7.75 -14.93
N VAL A 154 0.77 7.98 -13.70
CA VAL A 154 0.89 9.32 -13.15
C VAL A 154 1.95 10.11 -13.92
N ALA A 155 1.61 11.36 -14.27
CA ALA A 155 2.52 12.27 -14.97
C ALA A 155 2.50 13.66 -14.32
N VAL A 156 3.65 14.32 -14.29
CA VAL A 156 3.78 15.68 -13.74
C VAL A 156 2.99 16.67 -14.58
N GLY A 157 2.17 17.49 -13.94
CA GLY A 157 1.35 18.50 -14.60
C GLY A 157 0.11 17.97 -15.32
N VAL A 158 -0.15 16.67 -15.24
CA VAL A 158 -1.37 16.04 -15.79
C VAL A 158 -2.35 15.78 -14.63
N PRO A 159 -3.62 16.19 -14.75
CA PRO A 159 -4.63 15.88 -13.75
C PRO A 159 -4.80 14.36 -13.56
N ALA A 160 -5.26 13.96 -12.38
CA ALA A 160 -5.64 12.58 -12.10
C ALA A 160 -6.65 12.05 -13.15
N SER A 161 -6.44 10.82 -13.60
CA SER A 161 -7.25 10.18 -14.65
C SER A 161 -7.72 8.80 -14.18
N GLY A 162 -8.61 8.78 -13.20
CA GLY A 162 -9.18 7.58 -12.57
C GLY A 162 -9.69 7.88 -11.17
N ASP A 163 -10.14 6.86 -10.48
CA ASP A 163 -10.77 6.98 -9.17
C ASP A 163 -9.75 6.95 -8.02
N LEU A 164 -8.74 6.08 -8.10
CA LEU A 164 -7.77 5.88 -7.05
C LEU A 164 -6.34 5.73 -7.61
N MET A 165 -5.39 6.37 -6.95
CA MET A 165 -3.96 6.16 -7.24
C MET A 165 -3.49 4.83 -6.63
N ILE A 166 -2.81 4.03 -7.42
CA ILE A 166 -2.14 2.79 -6.99
C ILE A 166 -0.63 3.01 -7.01
N VAL A 167 0.01 2.86 -5.86
CA VAL A 167 1.46 3.00 -5.68
C VAL A 167 2.07 1.64 -5.46
N GLN A 168 2.72 1.11 -6.49
CA GLN A 168 3.33 -0.22 -6.39
C GLN A 168 4.78 -0.15 -5.91
N GLY A 169 5.22 -1.24 -5.24
CA GLY A 169 6.63 -1.53 -5.03
C GLY A 169 7.24 -2.26 -6.23
N PRO A 170 8.58 -2.37 -6.27
CA PRO A 170 9.27 -3.09 -7.33
C PRO A 170 8.96 -4.59 -7.30
N LEU A 171 8.68 -5.14 -8.47
CA LEU A 171 8.50 -6.57 -8.72
C LEU A 171 9.46 -7.03 -9.80
N ALA A 172 10.27 -8.04 -9.54
CA ALA A 172 11.29 -8.52 -10.46
C ALA A 172 11.57 -10.01 -10.32
N LEU A 173 12.30 -10.56 -11.28
CA LEU A 173 12.88 -11.89 -11.20
C LEU A 173 14.37 -11.79 -10.80
N ASN A 174 14.70 -12.27 -9.61
CA ASN A 174 16.05 -12.27 -9.09
C ASN A 174 16.85 -13.49 -9.62
N TRP A 175 17.56 -13.30 -10.72
CA TRP A 175 18.40 -14.32 -11.34
C TRP A 175 19.69 -14.60 -10.58
N ARG A 176 20.11 -13.72 -9.68
CA ARG A 176 21.28 -13.93 -8.81
C ARG A 176 20.94 -14.85 -7.63
N ASN A 177 19.69 -14.85 -7.19
CA ASN A 177 19.17 -15.74 -6.15
C ASN A 177 18.16 -16.73 -6.78
N ARG A 178 18.59 -17.95 -6.99
CA ARG A 178 17.80 -18.96 -7.70
C ARG A 178 17.40 -20.11 -6.78
N LYS A 179 16.14 -20.50 -6.87
CA LYS A 179 15.66 -21.74 -6.25
C LYS A 179 16.19 -22.94 -7.05
N TRP A 180 16.81 -23.88 -6.34
CA TRP A 180 17.48 -25.05 -6.93
C TRP A 180 18.56 -24.73 -8.00
N GLY A 181 19.13 -23.53 -7.96
CA GLY A 181 20.13 -23.10 -8.95
C GLY A 181 19.59 -22.79 -10.36
N LEU A 182 18.30 -22.97 -10.60
CA LEU A 182 17.70 -22.89 -11.94
C LEU A 182 16.64 -21.79 -12.05
N VAL A 183 15.71 -21.72 -11.10
CA VAL A 183 14.54 -20.84 -11.18
C VAL A 183 14.79 -19.54 -10.40
N PRO A 184 14.69 -18.36 -11.02
CA PRO A 184 14.86 -17.09 -10.31
C PRO A 184 13.83 -16.95 -9.21
N ARG A 185 14.20 -16.30 -8.10
CA ARG A 185 13.24 -15.95 -7.08
C ARG A 185 12.46 -14.70 -7.49
N ILE A 186 11.21 -14.63 -7.10
CA ILE A 186 10.44 -13.42 -7.18
C ILE A 186 10.98 -12.45 -6.12
N GLU A 187 11.26 -11.22 -6.53
CA GLU A 187 11.69 -10.12 -5.68
C GLU A 187 10.58 -9.07 -5.66
N ASN A 188 10.00 -8.82 -4.49
CA ASN A 188 8.86 -7.92 -4.28
C ASN A 188 9.12 -6.85 -3.22
N SER A 189 10.39 -6.59 -2.88
CA SER A 189 10.82 -5.61 -1.87
C SER A 189 10.36 -5.87 -0.41
N ASP A 190 9.96 -7.09 -0.10
CA ASP A 190 9.72 -7.54 1.27
C ASP A 190 11.01 -7.48 2.09
N VAL A 191 10.97 -6.85 3.26
CA VAL A 191 12.11 -6.70 4.18
C VAL A 191 11.76 -7.31 5.52
N ARG A 192 12.60 -8.26 5.97
CA ARG A 192 12.48 -8.92 7.28
C ARG A 192 13.82 -9.55 7.69
N ALA A 193 13.93 -10.02 8.92
CA ALA A 193 15.16 -10.63 9.44
C ALA A 193 15.73 -11.72 8.53
N SER A 194 14.88 -12.58 7.96
CA SER A 194 15.27 -13.66 7.04
C SER A 194 15.43 -13.21 5.58
N ASN A 195 15.10 -11.97 5.24
CA ASN A 195 15.13 -11.41 3.87
C ASN A 195 15.61 -9.96 3.86
N GLN A 196 16.83 -9.76 4.36
CA GLN A 196 17.41 -8.42 4.52
C GLN A 196 17.66 -7.72 3.17
N PRO A 197 17.68 -6.37 3.15
CA PRO A 197 17.91 -5.56 1.95
C PRO A 197 19.41 -5.58 1.55
N THR A 198 19.84 -6.68 0.91
CA THR A 198 21.21 -6.76 0.38
C THR A 198 21.39 -5.82 -0.82
N ARG A 199 22.64 -5.45 -1.11
CA ARG A 199 22.95 -4.59 -2.25
C ARG A 199 22.37 -5.14 -3.56
N ASP A 200 22.49 -6.43 -3.82
CA ASP A 200 21.94 -7.07 -5.02
C ASP A 200 20.42 -6.90 -5.14
N ARG A 201 19.70 -6.95 -4.02
CA ARG A 201 18.26 -6.71 -3.99
C ARG A 201 17.93 -5.26 -4.26
N VAL A 202 18.64 -4.33 -3.60
CA VAL A 202 18.44 -2.88 -3.79
C VAL A 202 18.76 -2.47 -5.23
N ASP A 203 19.87 -2.95 -5.81
CA ASP A 203 20.21 -2.70 -7.22
C ASP A 203 19.10 -3.19 -8.15
N LEU A 204 18.50 -4.36 -7.85
CA LEU A 204 17.39 -4.90 -8.63
C LEU A 204 16.12 -4.04 -8.50
N TRP A 205 15.82 -3.51 -7.31
CA TRP A 205 14.68 -2.61 -7.11
C TRP A 205 14.84 -1.31 -7.91
N VAL A 206 16.02 -0.71 -7.87
CA VAL A 206 16.33 0.50 -8.67
C VAL A 206 16.19 0.25 -10.17
N GLN A 207 16.59 -0.94 -10.65
CA GLN A 207 16.48 -1.31 -12.07
C GLN A 207 15.03 -1.35 -12.59
N GLN A 208 14.04 -1.52 -11.72
CA GLN A 208 12.64 -1.47 -12.14
C GLN A 208 12.21 -0.05 -12.54
N HIS A 209 12.93 0.96 -12.13
CA HIS A 209 12.77 2.35 -12.52
C HIS A 209 11.31 2.85 -12.38
N ILE A 210 10.67 2.54 -11.24
CA ILE A 210 9.35 3.08 -10.94
C ILE A 210 9.47 4.59 -10.76
N HIS A 211 8.84 5.35 -11.61
CA HIS A 211 8.93 6.81 -11.62
C HIS A 211 7.61 7.46 -12.06
N VAL A 212 7.53 8.77 -11.91
CA VAL A 212 6.43 9.58 -12.44
C VAL A 212 6.82 10.13 -13.81
N GLN A 213 5.96 10.01 -14.80
CA GLN A 213 6.20 10.57 -16.14
C GLN A 213 6.49 12.08 -16.07
N GLY A 214 7.52 12.54 -16.76
CA GLY A 214 8.01 13.92 -16.66
C GLY A 214 9.02 14.17 -15.53
N LYS A 215 9.31 13.14 -14.69
CA LYS A 215 10.33 13.17 -13.65
C LYS A 215 11.09 11.83 -13.58
N PRO A 216 11.83 11.46 -14.62
CA PRO A 216 12.55 10.19 -14.70
C PRO A 216 13.70 10.06 -13.68
N ASP A 217 14.15 11.17 -13.12
CA ASP A 217 15.14 11.26 -12.05
C ASP A 217 14.55 10.90 -10.66
N TRP A 218 13.23 10.86 -10.52
CA TRP A 218 12.56 10.38 -9.31
C TRP A 218 12.33 8.88 -9.41
N ILE A 219 13.07 8.10 -8.64
CA ILE A 219 12.91 6.64 -8.58
C ILE A 219 12.26 6.29 -7.24
N PHE A 220 11.11 5.62 -7.30
CA PHE A 220 10.36 5.19 -6.12
C PHE A 220 10.65 3.72 -5.82
N ILE A 221 11.04 3.45 -4.59
CA ILE A 221 11.23 2.08 -4.08
C ILE A 221 10.38 1.95 -2.84
N LYS A 222 9.20 1.34 -2.96
CA LYS A 222 8.38 0.97 -1.82
C LYS A 222 8.89 -0.35 -1.26
N VAL A 223 9.36 -0.34 -0.03
CA VAL A 223 9.67 -1.55 0.74
C VAL A 223 8.55 -1.80 1.75
N HIS A 224 8.35 -3.05 2.14
CA HIS A 224 7.32 -3.40 3.12
C HIS A 224 7.81 -4.50 4.05
N THR A 225 7.23 -4.54 5.24
CA THR A 225 7.38 -5.60 6.22
C THR A 225 6.01 -5.93 6.82
N HIS A 226 5.83 -7.16 7.29
CA HIS A 226 4.63 -7.57 7.99
C HIS A 226 4.84 -7.38 9.48
N GLY A 227 4.30 -6.29 10.01
CA GLY A 227 4.25 -6.02 11.45
C GLY A 227 5.56 -6.16 12.22
N ALA A 228 5.57 -5.72 13.43
CA ALA A 228 6.67 -5.95 14.37
C ALA A 228 6.53 -7.35 15.00
N GLN A 229 6.90 -8.39 14.27
CA GLN A 229 7.00 -9.73 14.85
C GLN A 229 8.35 -9.89 15.55
N GLU A 230 8.41 -10.61 16.65
CA GLU A 230 9.68 -10.89 17.38
C GLU A 230 10.77 -11.49 16.47
N THR A 231 10.35 -12.19 15.41
CA THR A 231 11.25 -12.78 14.41
C THR A 231 11.77 -11.78 13.37
N ASP A 232 11.25 -10.58 13.34
CA ASP A 232 11.58 -9.54 12.36
C ASP A 232 12.36 -8.35 12.96
N MET A 233 12.61 -8.39 14.28
CA MET A 233 13.43 -7.42 15.02
C MET A 233 14.88 -7.86 15.16
#